data_24512cd92c7bbef4f11e98928f2ea70f
#
_entry.id   24512cd92c7bbef4f11e98928f2ea70f
#
_cell.length_a   1.000
_cell.length_b   1.000
_cell.length_c   1.000
_cell.angle_alpha   90.00
_cell.angle_beta   90.00
_cell.angle_gamma   90.00
#
_symmetry.space_group_name_H-M   'P 1'
#
loop_
_entity.id
_entity.type
_entity.pdbx_description
1 polymer ?
#
loop_
_entity_poly.entity_id
_entity_poly.type
_entity_poly.pdbx_seq_one_letter_code
_entity_poly.pdbx_strand_id
1 'polypeptide(L)'
;MTTTLAAVSANFTRDLDQNYALIADLTEQARAAGVDLLVLPEAALGGYLSSLGNHGDTVKTTKKALPPAIRLDGPEIARVQQIVGDLTVAIGYCELAEDGETRYNSAALLGGGQVYGTYRKVHQPLGESMSYSAGSRYGVFDTPVGRVGLQICYDKAFPEAARLMALDGAQIIASLSAWPAARTATAPNLQDDRWTYRFNLFDTARALDNQVFWVASNQSGSFGSLRYVGNAKVVDPGGNILATTLLDSGMAIAEVDLDATFRTARGGMFHLRDRRPDVYSPLTDPTTTHQANWQALAHA
;
A
#
# COMPACT_ATOMS: atom_id res chain seq x y z
N MET A 1 22.28 -12.59 2.77
CA MET A 1 22.44 -11.58 1.70
C MET A 1 21.76 -10.30 2.16
N THR A 2 22.46 -9.17 2.07
CA THR A 2 21.85 -7.87 2.43
C THR A 2 20.94 -7.41 1.29
N THR A 3 19.82 -6.79 1.66
CA THR A 3 18.82 -6.23 0.75
C THR A 3 18.47 -4.83 1.23
N THR A 4 18.46 -3.86 0.34
CA THR A 4 18.11 -2.47 0.68
C THR A 4 16.68 -2.16 0.25
N LEU A 5 15.84 -1.85 1.23
CA LEU A 5 14.41 -1.57 1.07
C LEU A 5 14.15 -0.07 1.20
N ALA A 6 13.31 0.48 0.34
CA ALA A 6 12.95 1.90 0.39
C ALA A 6 11.44 2.13 0.25
N ALA A 7 10.90 2.96 1.14
CA ALA A 7 9.52 3.43 1.12
C ALA A 7 9.47 4.93 0.85
N VAL A 8 8.60 5.36 -0.04
CA VAL A 8 8.48 6.76 -0.48
C VAL A 8 7.29 7.46 0.17
N SER A 9 7.55 8.68 0.65
CA SER A 9 6.55 9.70 0.98
C SER A 9 6.68 10.84 -0.03
N ALA A 10 5.73 10.99 -0.96
CA ALA A 10 5.79 12.01 -2.00
C ALA A 10 4.38 12.42 -2.46
N ASN A 11 4.27 13.59 -3.09
CA ASN A 11 3.01 14.12 -3.60
C ASN A 11 2.90 13.86 -5.11
N PHE A 12 2.10 12.88 -5.49
CA PHE A 12 1.77 12.59 -6.88
C PHE A 12 0.45 13.22 -7.28
N THR A 13 0.43 13.82 -8.47
CA THR A 13 -0.70 14.61 -8.99
C THR A 13 -1.41 13.91 -10.16
N ARG A 14 -2.36 14.60 -10.80
CA ARG A 14 -3.03 14.14 -12.03
C ARG A 14 -2.17 14.27 -13.28
N ASP A 15 -1.11 15.08 -13.22
CA ASP A 15 -0.22 15.33 -14.33
C ASP A 15 0.78 14.17 -14.47
N LEU A 16 0.63 13.38 -15.52
CA LEU A 16 1.47 12.22 -15.78
C LEU A 16 2.92 12.60 -16.05
N ASP A 17 3.18 13.73 -16.70
CA ASP A 17 4.56 14.14 -16.99
C ASP A 17 5.30 14.56 -15.72
N GLN A 18 4.63 15.26 -14.80
CA GLN A 18 5.17 15.55 -13.48
C GLN A 18 5.42 14.25 -12.69
N ASN A 19 4.50 13.29 -12.78
CA ASN A 19 4.67 12.00 -12.09
C ASN A 19 5.85 11.21 -12.66
N TYR A 20 6.04 11.17 -13.98
CA TYR A 20 7.20 10.53 -14.61
C TYR A 20 8.52 11.19 -14.19
N ALA A 21 8.57 12.52 -14.15
CA ALA A 21 9.75 13.25 -13.70
C ALA A 21 10.09 12.92 -12.24
N LEU A 22 9.06 12.88 -11.36
CA LEU A 22 9.24 12.51 -9.94
C LEU A 22 9.65 11.05 -9.77
N ILE A 23 9.06 10.13 -10.54
CA ILE A 23 9.46 8.71 -10.52
C ILE A 23 10.91 8.55 -10.97
N ALA A 24 11.33 9.30 -12.01
CA ALA A 24 12.71 9.26 -12.50
C ALA A 24 13.70 9.75 -11.44
N ASP A 25 13.42 10.88 -10.80
CA ASP A 25 14.23 11.44 -9.73
C ASP A 25 14.35 10.50 -8.53
N LEU A 26 13.22 9.95 -8.06
CA LEU A 26 13.19 8.97 -6.97
C LEU A 26 13.93 7.68 -7.33
N THR A 27 13.84 7.22 -8.59
CA THR A 27 14.55 6.04 -9.08
C THR A 27 16.06 6.29 -9.09
N GLU A 28 16.52 7.47 -9.52
CA GLU A 28 17.93 7.84 -9.52
C GLU A 28 18.49 7.91 -8.09
N GLN A 29 17.76 8.55 -7.16
CA GLN A 29 18.12 8.59 -5.75
C GLN A 29 18.19 7.18 -5.13
N ALA A 30 17.21 6.32 -5.44
CA ALA A 30 17.17 4.94 -4.98
C ALA A 30 18.39 4.13 -5.48
N ARG A 31 18.74 4.27 -6.77
CA ARG A 31 19.93 3.64 -7.33
C ARG A 31 21.22 4.14 -6.69
N ALA A 32 21.34 5.43 -6.47
CA ALA A 32 22.50 6.03 -5.80
C ALA A 32 22.67 5.53 -4.36
N ALA A 33 21.56 5.16 -3.70
CA ALA A 33 21.54 4.58 -2.36
C ALA A 33 21.63 3.04 -2.34
N GLY A 34 21.78 2.38 -3.49
CA GLY A 34 21.85 0.92 -3.58
C GLY A 34 20.56 0.21 -3.22
N VAL A 35 19.41 0.82 -3.48
CA VAL A 35 18.08 0.24 -3.19
C VAL A 35 17.78 -0.90 -4.16
N ASP A 36 17.32 -2.03 -3.62
CA ASP A 36 16.89 -3.20 -4.37
C ASP A 36 15.36 -3.21 -4.59
N LEU A 37 14.57 -2.72 -3.60
CA LEU A 37 13.12 -2.57 -3.70
C LEU A 37 12.69 -1.15 -3.34
N LEU A 38 12.08 -0.46 -4.29
CA LEU A 38 11.46 0.86 -4.11
C LEU A 38 9.94 0.74 -4.10
N VAL A 39 9.29 1.18 -3.01
CA VAL A 39 7.82 1.18 -2.90
C VAL A 39 7.31 2.61 -3.01
N LEU A 40 6.62 2.89 -4.11
CA LEU A 40 5.96 4.16 -4.40
C LEU A 40 4.53 4.17 -3.83
N PRO A 41 3.94 5.35 -3.58
CA PRO A 41 2.59 5.46 -3.02
C PRO A 41 1.47 4.85 -3.89
N GLU A 42 0.33 4.60 -3.25
CA GLU A 42 -0.96 4.37 -3.91
C GLU A 42 -1.24 5.49 -4.91
N ALA A 43 -1.63 5.13 -6.14
CA ALA A 43 -1.92 6.06 -7.22
C ALA A 43 -0.77 7.02 -7.55
N ALA A 44 0.48 6.59 -7.42
CA ALA A 44 1.66 7.36 -7.82
C ALA A 44 1.63 7.71 -9.32
N LEU A 45 1.01 6.88 -10.15
CA LEU A 45 0.82 7.18 -11.56
C LEU A 45 -0.61 7.69 -11.80
N GLY A 46 -0.74 9.00 -12.00
CA GLY A 46 -1.99 9.69 -12.30
C GLY A 46 -2.78 10.20 -11.10
N GLY A 47 -2.24 10.11 -9.88
CA GLY A 47 -2.81 10.70 -8.66
C GLY A 47 -4.04 9.95 -8.12
N TYR A 48 -4.34 10.17 -6.85
CA TYR A 48 -5.46 9.56 -6.14
C TYR A 48 -6.78 10.32 -6.38
N LEU A 49 -7.87 9.89 -5.78
CA LEU A 49 -9.14 10.60 -5.75
C LEU A 49 -8.99 11.95 -5.03
N SER A 50 -9.64 12.99 -5.55
CA SER A 50 -9.62 14.32 -4.93
C SER A 50 -10.51 14.42 -3.70
N SER A 51 -11.39 13.45 -3.48
CA SER A 51 -12.28 13.32 -2.33
C SER A 51 -12.67 11.85 -2.14
N LEU A 52 -12.87 11.44 -0.90
CA LEU A 52 -13.44 10.12 -0.56
C LEU A 52 -14.96 10.16 -0.42
N GLY A 53 -15.59 11.20 -0.96
CA GLY A 53 -17.03 11.41 -0.92
C GLY A 53 -17.55 11.95 0.42
N ASN A 54 -18.75 12.47 0.38
CA ASN A 54 -19.55 12.84 1.54
C ASN A 54 -20.86 12.05 1.51
N HIS A 55 -21.56 12.00 2.64
CA HIS A 55 -22.93 11.50 2.67
C HIS A 55 -23.78 12.30 1.66
N GLY A 56 -24.33 11.59 0.63
CA GLY A 56 -25.13 12.22 -0.43
C GLY A 56 -24.41 12.42 -1.78
N ASP A 57 -23.10 12.16 -1.88
CA ASP A 57 -22.43 12.17 -3.17
C ASP A 57 -22.96 11.04 -4.07
N THR A 58 -23.19 11.37 -5.34
CA THR A 58 -23.67 10.41 -6.34
C THR A 58 -22.52 9.91 -7.22
N VAL A 59 -22.67 8.73 -7.83
CA VAL A 59 -21.72 8.16 -8.80
C VAL A 59 -21.40 9.16 -9.93
N LYS A 60 -22.35 10.03 -10.31
CA LYS A 60 -22.14 11.06 -11.34
C LYS A 60 -21.16 12.14 -10.93
N THR A 61 -21.15 12.55 -9.67
CA THR A 61 -20.22 13.58 -9.16
C THR A 61 -18.81 13.04 -8.99
N THR A 62 -18.66 11.76 -8.65
CA THR A 62 -17.34 11.11 -8.50
C THR A 62 -16.68 10.81 -9.83
N LYS A 63 -17.42 10.44 -10.88
CA LYS A 63 -16.87 10.13 -12.22
C LYS A 63 -16.10 11.29 -12.89
N LYS A 64 -16.45 12.55 -12.61
CA LYS A 64 -15.75 13.72 -13.19
C LYS A 64 -14.37 13.99 -12.59
N ALA A 65 -14.07 13.38 -11.44
CA ALA A 65 -12.82 13.61 -10.69
C ALA A 65 -11.89 12.39 -10.70
N LEU A 66 -12.15 11.41 -11.57
CA LEU A 66 -11.35 10.17 -11.62
C LEU A 66 -9.95 10.43 -12.18
N PRO A 67 -8.95 9.68 -11.70
CA PRO A 67 -7.62 9.64 -12.31
C PRO A 67 -7.65 9.18 -13.77
N PRO A 68 -6.59 9.48 -14.55
CA PRO A 68 -6.40 8.84 -15.84
C PRO A 68 -6.48 7.32 -15.68
N ALA A 69 -7.23 6.68 -16.56
CA ALA A 69 -7.34 5.24 -16.60
C ALA A 69 -6.18 4.66 -17.40
N ILE A 70 -5.41 3.79 -16.78
CA ILE A 70 -4.16 3.26 -17.31
C ILE A 70 -4.29 1.75 -17.50
N ARG A 71 -3.95 1.25 -18.67
CA ARG A 71 -3.88 -0.19 -18.92
C ARG A 71 -2.52 -0.73 -18.48
N LEU A 72 -2.52 -1.95 -17.94
CA LEU A 72 -1.26 -2.61 -17.55
C LEU A 72 -0.31 -2.80 -18.74
N ASP A 73 -0.86 -3.10 -19.92
CA ASP A 73 -0.14 -3.25 -21.19
C ASP A 73 -0.02 -1.92 -21.97
N GLY A 74 -0.36 -0.79 -21.33
CA GLY A 74 -0.37 0.53 -21.93
C GLY A 74 0.97 1.25 -21.96
N PRO A 75 1.05 2.35 -22.71
CA PRO A 75 2.29 3.13 -22.87
C PRO A 75 2.74 3.76 -21.57
N GLU A 76 1.82 4.04 -20.63
CA GLU A 76 2.13 4.65 -19.33
C GLU A 76 2.98 3.71 -18.47
N ILE A 77 2.59 2.44 -18.38
CA ILE A 77 3.35 1.41 -17.65
C ILE A 77 4.67 1.11 -18.37
N ALA A 78 4.64 1.02 -19.70
CA ALA A 78 5.88 0.83 -20.48
C ALA A 78 6.89 1.97 -20.24
N ARG A 79 6.43 3.22 -20.13
CA ARG A 79 7.30 4.36 -19.80
C ARG A 79 7.87 4.24 -18.38
N VAL A 80 7.06 3.83 -17.40
CA VAL A 80 7.55 3.57 -16.04
C VAL A 80 8.62 2.48 -16.05
N GLN A 81 8.41 1.36 -16.78
CA GLN A 81 9.40 0.28 -16.90
C GLN A 81 10.73 0.78 -17.48
N GLN A 82 10.69 1.68 -18.46
CA GLN A 82 11.91 2.31 -19.01
C GLN A 82 12.64 3.17 -17.97
N ILE A 83 11.90 3.91 -17.14
CA ILE A 83 12.47 4.75 -16.08
C ILE A 83 13.12 3.89 -14.99
N VAL A 84 12.40 2.88 -14.50
CA VAL A 84 12.87 2.07 -13.37
C VAL A 84 13.95 1.05 -13.77
N GLY A 85 14.02 0.64 -15.04
CA GLY A 85 15.01 -0.31 -15.54
C GLY A 85 15.02 -1.59 -14.72
N ASP A 86 16.20 -1.96 -14.19
CA ASP A 86 16.38 -3.21 -13.42
C ASP A 86 15.96 -3.10 -11.94
N LEU A 87 15.70 -1.87 -11.45
CA LEU A 87 15.24 -1.67 -10.07
C LEU A 87 13.87 -2.30 -9.87
N THR A 88 13.70 -3.10 -8.81
CA THR A 88 12.38 -3.63 -8.44
C THR A 88 11.54 -2.52 -7.83
N VAL A 89 10.38 -2.21 -8.42
CA VAL A 89 9.51 -1.11 -8.00
C VAL A 89 8.06 -1.57 -7.84
N ALA A 90 7.45 -1.24 -6.71
CA ALA A 90 5.99 -1.34 -6.52
C ALA A 90 5.37 0.04 -6.76
N ILE A 91 4.38 0.14 -7.67
CA ILE A 91 3.74 1.40 -8.06
C ILE A 91 2.22 1.27 -8.09
N GLY A 92 1.52 2.30 -7.54
CA GLY A 92 0.06 2.38 -7.58
C GLY A 92 -0.46 3.19 -8.77
N TYR A 93 -1.58 2.79 -9.35
CA TYR A 93 -2.23 3.45 -10.48
C TYR A 93 -3.74 3.15 -10.56
N CYS A 94 -4.49 3.97 -11.31
CA CYS A 94 -5.88 3.68 -11.66
C CYS A 94 -5.90 2.76 -12.89
N GLU A 95 -6.16 1.48 -12.67
CA GLU A 95 -6.22 0.47 -13.74
C GLU A 95 -7.52 0.60 -14.52
N LEU A 96 -7.40 0.55 -15.86
CA LEU A 96 -8.51 0.27 -16.77
C LEU A 96 -8.47 -1.21 -17.13
N ALA A 97 -9.54 -1.91 -16.81
CA ALA A 97 -9.67 -3.33 -17.17
C ALA A 97 -9.78 -3.55 -18.69
N GLU A 98 -9.69 -4.81 -19.10
CA GLU A 98 -9.76 -5.20 -20.52
C GLU A 98 -11.10 -4.87 -21.19
N ASP A 99 -12.18 -4.76 -20.39
CA ASP A 99 -13.50 -4.34 -20.88
C ASP A 99 -13.57 -2.87 -21.31
N GLY A 100 -12.54 -2.07 -21.02
CA GLY A 100 -12.45 -0.66 -21.35
C GLY A 100 -13.34 0.27 -20.49
N GLU A 101 -14.03 -0.27 -19.48
CA GLU A 101 -14.98 0.47 -18.63
C GLU A 101 -14.66 0.35 -17.14
N THR A 102 -14.40 -0.86 -16.68
CA THR A 102 -14.16 -1.14 -15.25
C THR A 102 -12.84 -0.57 -14.80
N ARG A 103 -12.85 0.12 -13.66
CA ARG A 103 -11.65 0.70 -13.05
C ARG A 103 -11.36 0.05 -11.74
N TYR A 104 -10.07 -0.15 -11.47
CA TYR A 104 -9.57 -0.64 -10.19
C TYR A 104 -8.52 0.31 -9.64
N ASN A 105 -8.44 0.37 -8.32
CA ASN A 105 -7.28 0.92 -7.63
C ASN A 105 -6.24 -0.21 -7.54
N SER A 106 -5.15 -0.09 -8.28
CA SER A 106 -4.23 -1.20 -8.53
C SER A 106 -2.79 -0.85 -8.19
N ALA A 107 -2.02 -1.88 -7.94
CA ALA A 107 -0.56 -1.83 -7.84
C ALA A 107 0.07 -2.81 -8.80
N ALA A 108 1.21 -2.44 -9.36
CA ALA A 108 2.08 -3.32 -10.16
C ALA A 108 3.46 -3.41 -9.52
N LEU A 109 4.05 -4.59 -9.60
CA LEU A 109 5.43 -4.86 -9.20
C LEU A 109 6.24 -5.05 -10.48
N LEU A 110 7.16 -4.12 -10.75
CA LEU A 110 7.88 -3.96 -12.01
C LEU A 110 9.40 -4.05 -11.79
N GLY A 111 10.14 -4.43 -12.80
CA GLY A 111 11.60 -4.36 -12.83
C GLY A 111 12.18 -5.26 -13.93
N GLY A 112 13.37 -4.97 -14.42
CA GLY A 112 14.03 -5.77 -15.45
C GLY A 112 13.23 -5.91 -16.75
N GLY A 113 12.42 -4.92 -17.11
CA GLY A 113 11.51 -4.97 -18.26
C GLY A 113 10.30 -5.91 -18.07
N GLN A 114 10.04 -6.41 -16.86
CA GLN A 114 8.98 -7.36 -16.56
C GLN A 114 7.93 -6.77 -15.60
N VAL A 115 6.74 -7.37 -15.62
CA VAL A 115 5.73 -7.24 -14.58
C VAL A 115 5.78 -8.52 -13.76
N TYR A 116 6.31 -8.47 -12.55
CA TYR A 116 6.36 -9.63 -11.65
C TYR A 116 4.98 -10.00 -11.14
N GLY A 117 4.12 -8.99 -10.93
CA GLY A 117 2.76 -9.22 -10.48
C GLY A 117 1.94 -7.94 -10.36
N THR A 118 0.63 -8.14 -10.19
CA THR A 118 -0.34 -7.06 -10.02
C THR A 118 -1.32 -7.38 -8.91
N TYR A 119 -1.84 -6.32 -8.31
CA TYR A 119 -2.83 -6.40 -7.25
C TYR A 119 -3.92 -5.35 -7.46
N ARG A 120 -5.18 -5.74 -7.34
CA ARG A 120 -6.36 -4.85 -7.30
C ARG A 120 -6.85 -4.75 -5.86
N LYS A 121 -6.99 -3.55 -5.35
CA LYS A 121 -7.39 -3.27 -3.97
C LYS A 121 -8.69 -3.97 -3.60
N VAL A 122 -8.67 -4.75 -2.52
CA VAL A 122 -9.83 -5.52 -2.05
C VAL A 122 -10.72 -4.68 -1.14
N HIS A 123 -10.16 -3.99 -0.16
CA HIS A 123 -10.92 -3.20 0.79
C HIS A 123 -10.93 -1.72 0.42
N GLN A 124 -12.12 -1.20 0.16
CA GLN A 124 -12.32 0.17 -0.30
C GLN A 124 -12.91 1.03 0.83
N PRO A 125 -12.21 2.08 1.29
CA PRO A 125 -12.72 2.94 2.35
C PRO A 125 -13.75 3.93 1.83
N LEU A 126 -14.72 4.27 2.67
CA LEU A 126 -15.67 5.37 2.44
C LEU A 126 -16.32 5.28 1.04
N GLY A 127 -16.25 6.38 0.26
CA GLY A 127 -16.82 6.47 -1.06
C GLY A 127 -15.93 5.96 -2.21
N GLU A 128 -14.82 5.29 -1.92
CA GLU A 128 -13.92 4.77 -2.97
C GLU A 128 -14.62 3.74 -3.87
N SER A 129 -15.52 2.94 -3.32
CA SER A 129 -16.36 1.98 -4.05
C SER A 129 -17.28 2.60 -5.11
N MET A 130 -17.51 3.91 -5.06
CA MET A 130 -18.25 4.63 -6.10
C MET A 130 -17.39 4.89 -7.36
N SER A 131 -16.08 4.75 -7.24
CA SER A 131 -15.10 5.07 -8.28
C SER A 131 -14.39 3.84 -8.84
N TYR A 132 -14.21 2.81 -8.03
CA TYR A 132 -13.46 1.61 -8.35
C TYR A 132 -14.24 0.35 -7.99
N SER A 133 -14.03 -0.69 -8.78
CA SER A 133 -14.43 -2.05 -8.43
C SER A 133 -13.42 -2.66 -7.44
N ALA A 134 -13.90 -3.52 -6.56
CA ALA A 134 -13.04 -4.24 -5.62
C ALA A 134 -12.29 -5.38 -6.33
N GLY A 135 -11.05 -5.62 -5.91
CA GLY A 135 -10.31 -6.83 -6.23
C GLY A 135 -10.88 -8.05 -5.50
N SER A 136 -10.42 -9.23 -5.87
CA SER A 136 -10.96 -10.50 -5.35
C SER A 136 -9.90 -11.43 -4.75
N ARG A 137 -8.62 -11.03 -4.76
CA ARG A 137 -7.53 -11.90 -4.28
C ARG A 137 -6.33 -11.10 -3.83
N TYR A 138 -5.56 -11.66 -2.92
CA TYR A 138 -4.20 -11.26 -2.60
C TYR A 138 -3.21 -12.14 -3.37
N GLY A 139 -2.00 -11.62 -3.63
CA GLY A 139 -0.96 -12.35 -4.33
C GLY A 139 0.42 -12.06 -3.76
N VAL A 140 1.29 -13.06 -3.87
CA VAL A 140 2.72 -12.97 -3.57
C VAL A 140 3.49 -13.35 -4.81
N PHE A 141 4.52 -12.58 -5.13
CA PHE A 141 5.23 -12.67 -6.39
C PHE A 141 6.72 -12.89 -6.16
N ASP A 142 7.31 -13.78 -6.95
CA ASP A 142 8.75 -14.01 -6.96
C ASP A 142 9.45 -12.85 -7.68
N THR A 143 10.45 -12.28 -7.03
CA THR A 143 11.24 -11.14 -7.53
C THR A 143 12.72 -11.34 -7.22
N PRO A 144 13.62 -10.56 -7.81
CA PRO A 144 15.04 -10.60 -7.46
C PRO A 144 15.34 -10.32 -5.98
N VAL A 145 14.43 -9.61 -5.27
CA VAL A 145 14.59 -9.25 -3.85
C VAL A 145 13.91 -10.23 -2.89
N GLY A 146 13.34 -11.32 -3.41
CA GLY A 146 12.59 -12.32 -2.65
C GLY A 146 11.10 -12.32 -2.97
N ARG A 147 10.30 -12.96 -2.14
CA ARG A 147 8.85 -13.06 -2.33
C ARG A 147 8.14 -11.83 -1.76
N VAL A 148 7.52 -11.04 -2.64
CA VAL A 148 6.88 -9.76 -2.31
C VAL A 148 5.37 -9.86 -2.44
N GLY A 149 4.65 -9.56 -1.36
CA GLY A 149 3.20 -9.36 -1.35
C GLY A 149 2.85 -7.90 -1.62
N LEU A 150 1.74 -7.65 -2.30
CA LEU A 150 1.22 -6.31 -2.57
C LEU A 150 -0.10 -6.08 -1.83
N GLN A 151 -0.23 -4.92 -1.19
CA GLN A 151 -1.50 -4.44 -0.66
C GLN A 151 -1.62 -2.92 -0.78
N ILE A 152 -2.86 -2.41 -0.72
CA ILE A 152 -3.12 -0.99 -0.89
C ILE A 152 -3.89 -0.43 0.32
N CYS A 153 -3.24 0.49 1.03
CA CYS A 153 -3.85 1.46 1.96
C CYS A 153 -4.75 0.81 3.03
N TYR A 154 -6.07 0.85 2.83
CA TYR A 154 -7.07 0.36 3.77
C TYR A 154 -7.00 -1.15 4.03
N ASP A 155 -6.41 -1.94 3.13
CA ASP A 155 -6.19 -3.37 3.34
C ASP A 155 -5.41 -3.66 4.62
N LYS A 156 -4.50 -2.75 5.04
CA LYS A 156 -3.74 -2.92 6.30
C LYS A 156 -4.62 -2.92 7.56
N ALA A 157 -5.83 -2.37 7.50
CA ALA A 157 -6.76 -2.41 8.63
C ALA A 157 -7.29 -3.82 8.91
N PHE A 158 -7.21 -4.72 7.92
CA PHE A 158 -7.69 -6.09 7.97
C PHE A 158 -6.51 -7.06 8.18
N PRO A 159 -6.38 -7.68 9.37
CA PRO A 159 -5.26 -8.59 9.65
C PRO A 159 -5.22 -9.79 8.69
N GLU A 160 -6.35 -10.19 8.14
CA GLU A 160 -6.48 -11.28 7.18
C GLU A 160 -5.67 -11.03 5.90
N ALA A 161 -5.63 -9.79 5.43
CA ALA A 161 -4.92 -9.41 4.21
C ALA A 161 -3.42 -9.77 4.30
N ALA A 162 -2.73 -9.26 5.31
CA ALA A 162 -1.33 -9.55 5.54
C ALA A 162 -1.10 -11.03 5.89
N ARG A 163 -2.03 -11.64 6.65
CA ARG A 163 -1.95 -13.05 7.02
C ARG A 163 -2.01 -13.98 5.82
N LEU A 164 -2.89 -13.74 4.85
CA LEU A 164 -2.97 -14.54 3.63
C LEU A 164 -1.67 -14.48 2.84
N MET A 165 -1.10 -13.30 2.66
CA MET A 165 0.18 -13.15 1.96
C MET A 165 1.34 -13.81 2.72
N ALA A 166 1.39 -13.69 4.04
CA ALA A 166 2.42 -14.35 4.85
C ALA A 166 2.32 -15.87 4.78
N LEU A 167 1.10 -16.43 4.73
CA LEU A 167 0.87 -17.86 4.56
C LEU A 167 1.23 -18.35 3.16
N ASP A 168 1.11 -17.48 2.14
CA ASP A 168 1.59 -17.75 0.78
C ASP A 168 3.11 -17.51 0.64
N GLY A 169 3.82 -17.27 1.75
CA GLY A 169 5.28 -17.19 1.80
C GLY A 169 5.86 -15.82 1.51
N ALA A 170 5.10 -14.74 1.65
CA ALA A 170 5.66 -13.39 1.55
C ALA A 170 6.78 -13.18 2.58
N GLN A 171 7.91 -12.69 2.12
CA GLN A 171 9.03 -12.24 2.95
C GLN A 171 8.91 -10.74 3.21
N ILE A 172 8.45 -10.01 2.21
CA ILE A 172 8.26 -8.57 2.22
C ILE A 172 6.82 -8.28 1.81
N ILE A 173 6.15 -7.35 2.49
CA ILE A 173 4.87 -6.80 2.05
C ILE A 173 5.09 -5.33 1.69
N ALA A 174 4.89 -5.00 0.42
CA ALA A 174 4.84 -3.64 -0.08
C ALA A 174 3.42 -3.10 0.12
N SER A 175 3.29 -2.09 0.99
CA SER A 175 2.03 -1.46 1.37
C SER A 175 1.97 -0.04 0.82
N LEU A 176 1.27 0.13 -0.29
CA LEU A 176 1.14 1.41 -0.98
C LEU A 176 -0.05 2.18 -0.41
N SER A 177 0.11 3.46 -0.07
CA SER A 177 -0.98 4.21 0.55
C SER A 177 -1.16 5.62 -0.02
N ALA A 178 -2.41 6.08 0.03
CA ALA A 178 -2.82 7.47 -0.05
C ALA A 178 -3.66 7.80 1.21
N TRP A 179 -3.07 7.52 2.38
CA TRP A 179 -3.72 7.60 3.69
C TRP A 179 -3.81 9.04 4.17
N PRO A 180 -5.03 9.60 4.26
CA PRO A 180 -5.20 10.98 4.66
C PRO A 180 -5.25 11.15 6.18
N ALA A 181 -5.16 12.38 6.64
CA ALA A 181 -5.52 12.78 8.00
C ALA A 181 -7.02 12.64 8.24
N ALA A 182 -7.42 12.61 9.49
CA ALA A 182 -8.82 12.55 9.90
C ALA A 182 -9.59 13.76 9.39
N ARG A 183 -10.75 13.53 8.77
CA ARG A 183 -11.65 14.57 8.24
C ARG A 183 -12.57 15.16 9.29
N THR A 184 -12.78 14.43 10.38
CA THR A 184 -13.58 14.83 11.52
C THR A 184 -12.72 14.81 12.77
N ALA A 185 -12.94 15.72 13.72
CA ALA A 185 -12.11 15.90 14.91
C ALA A 185 -10.61 15.95 14.51
N THR A 186 -10.28 16.86 13.60
CA THR A 186 -8.93 17.07 13.08
C THR A 186 -8.00 17.59 14.17
N ALA A 187 -6.77 17.09 14.20
CA ALA A 187 -5.74 17.65 15.07
C ALA A 187 -5.02 18.83 14.39
N PRO A 188 -4.59 19.85 15.15
CA PRO A 188 -3.78 20.95 14.60
C PRO A 188 -2.49 20.46 13.96
N ASN A 189 -1.81 19.51 14.60
CA ASN A 189 -0.59 18.88 14.09
C ASN A 189 -0.90 17.49 13.53
N LEU A 190 -0.35 17.16 12.37
CA LEU A 190 -0.51 15.82 11.79
C LEU A 190 0.05 14.70 12.66
N GLN A 191 1.08 14.97 13.47
CA GLN A 191 1.61 14.00 14.42
C GLN A 191 0.58 13.54 15.45
N ASP A 192 -0.30 14.45 15.87
CA ASP A 192 -1.33 14.20 16.89
C ASP A 192 -2.63 13.67 16.27
N ASP A 193 -2.67 13.57 14.93
CA ASP A 193 -3.84 13.10 14.21
C ASP A 193 -4.07 11.61 14.42
N ARG A 194 -5.31 11.22 14.78
CA ARG A 194 -5.66 9.83 15.07
C ARG A 194 -5.44 8.87 13.89
N TRP A 195 -5.48 9.38 12.63
CA TRP A 195 -5.26 8.55 11.45
C TRP A 195 -3.77 8.40 11.16
N THR A 196 -2.95 9.38 11.53
CA THR A 196 -1.49 9.22 11.59
C THR A 196 -1.10 8.12 12.58
N TYR A 197 -1.67 8.17 13.80
CA TYR A 197 -1.46 7.12 14.79
C TYR A 197 -1.87 5.74 14.27
N ARG A 198 -3.08 5.61 13.70
CA ARG A 198 -3.56 4.33 13.15
C ARG A 198 -2.71 3.82 11.99
N PHE A 199 -2.27 4.70 11.09
CA PHE A 199 -1.36 4.35 9.99
C PHE A 199 -0.09 3.69 10.52
N ASN A 200 0.55 4.32 11.50
CA ASN A 200 1.77 3.81 12.11
C ASN A 200 1.54 2.51 12.88
N LEU A 201 0.46 2.42 13.64
CA LEU A 201 0.10 1.23 14.41
C LEU A 201 -0.17 0.02 13.51
N PHE A 202 -0.95 0.20 12.42
CA PHE A 202 -1.22 -0.90 11.51
C PHE A 202 0.06 -1.44 10.86
N ASP A 203 0.95 -0.55 10.40
CA ASP A 203 2.18 -0.97 9.73
C ASP A 203 3.06 -1.85 10.67
N THR A 204 3.27 -1.42 11.90
CA THR A 204 4.08 -2.15 12.88
C THR A 204 3.39 -3.44 13.33
N ALA A 205 2.08 -3.39 13.58
CA ALA A 205 1.31 -4.57 13.98
C ALA A 205 1.31 -5.64 12.87
N ARG A 206 1.11 -5.26 11.59
CA ARG A 206 1.09 -6.24 10.48
C ARG A 206 2.46 -6.86 10.23
N ALA A 207 3.55 -6.10 10.39
CA ALA A 207 4.90 -6.66 10.35
C ALA A 207 5.11 -7.70 11.45
N LEU A 208 4.78 -7.35 12.70
CA LEU A 208 4.94 -8.21 13.86
C LEU A 208 4.02 -9.44 13.84
N ASP A 209 2.72 -9.26 13.60
CA ASP A 209 1.73 -10.35 13.58
C ASP A 209 2.10 -11.46 12.61
N ASN A 210 2.72 -11.08 11.48
CA ASN A 210 3.04 -11.99 10.38
C ASN A 210 4.52 -12.31 10.30
N GLN A 211 5.36 -11.63 11.08
CA GLN A 211 6.82 -11.78 11.08
C GLN A 211 7.40 -11.66 9.66
N VAL A 212 7.04 -10.56 8.98
CA VAL A 212 7.49 -10.20 7.64
C VAL A 212 8.07 -8.80 7.64
N PHE A 213 8.92 -8.46 6.67
CA PHE A 213 9.27 -7.07 6.42
C PHE A 213 8.07 -6.33 5.84
N TRP A 214 7.89 -5.09 6.29
CA TRP A 214 6.81 -4.23 5.85
C TRP A 214 7.36 -2.92 5.32
N VAL A 215 7.14 -2.66 4.03
CA VAL A 215 7.61 -1.45 3.36
C VAL A 215 6.39 -0.61 3.02
N ALA A 216 6.13 0.41 3.84
CA ALA A 216 4.95 1.26 3.75
C ALA A 216 5.26 2.60 3.11
N SER A 217 4.74 2.84 1.93
CA SER A 217 4.74 4.14 1.26
C SER A 217 3.44 4.90 1.51
N ASN A 218 3.47 6.21 1.36
CA ASN A 218 2.28 7.06 1.45
C ASN A 218 2.39 8.31 0.58
N GLN A 219 1.26 8.84 0.15
CA GLN A 219 1.19 10.20 -0.36
C GLN A 219 1.58 11.21 0.73
N SER A 220 2.12 12.36 0.33
CA SER A 220 2.39 13.51 1.20
C SER A 220 1.67 14.75 0.70
N GLY A 221 1.72 15.84 1.47
CA GLY A 221 1.06 17.08 1.09
C GLY A 221 -0.46 17.00 1.03
N SER A 222 -1.06 17.61 0.03
CA SER A 222 -2.52 17.66 -0.13
C SER A 222 -2.93 17.51 -1.58
N PHE A 223 -4.08 16.85 -1.79
CA PHE A 223 -4.71 16.76 -3.09
C PHE A 223 -6.23 16.79 -2.96
N GLY A 224 -6.87 17.74 -3.64
CA GLY A 224 -8.31 17.98 -3.46
C GLY A 224 -8.64 18.35 -2.00
N SER A 225 -9.56 17.63 -1.39
CA SER A 225 -9.93 17.79 0.03
C SER A 225 -9.11 16.91 0.99
N LEU A 226 -8.15 16.16 0.49
CA LEU A 226 -7.37 15.23 1.28
C LEU A 226 -6.01 15.83 1.64
N ARG A 227 -5.64 15.74 2.91
CA ARG A 227 -4.30 16.04 3.43
C ARG A 227 -3.67 14.74 3.89
N TYR A 228 -2.56 14.34 3.28
CA TYR A 228 -1.92 13.06 3.55
C TYR A 228 -0.95 13.13 4.72
N VAL A 229 -0.82 12.01 5.42
CA VAL A 229 -0.02 11.97 6.66
C VAL A 229 1.46 11.66 6.44
N GLY A 230 1.90 11.38 5.20
CA GLY A 230 3.29 10.95 4.96
C GLY A 230 3.61 9.65 5.67
N ASN A 231 4.63 9.66 6.52
CA ASN A 231 5.03 8.53 7.39
C ASN A 231 5.42 7.26 6.63
N ALA A 232 6.08 7.39 5.46
CA ALA A 232 6.66 6.23 4.81
C ALA A 232 7.71 5.57 5.72
N LYS A 233 7.76 4.24 5.73
CA LYS A 233 8.65 3.51 6.65
C LYS A 233 9.00 2.10 6.18
N VAL A 234 10.11 1.61 6.70
CA VAL A 234 10.49 0.19 6.66
C VAL A 234 10.39 -0.36 8.07
N VAL A 235 9.68 -1.47 8.23
CA VAL A 235 9.48 -2.15 9.52
C VAL A 235 10.00 -3.57 9.42
N ASP A 236 10.71 -4.04 10.44
CA ASP A 236 11.24 -5.40 10.50
C ASP A 236 10.18 -6.43 10.98
N PRO A 237 10.45 -7.74 10.85
CA PRO A 237 9.58 -8.81 11.36
C PRO A 237 9.33 -8.80 12.87
N GLY A 238 10.08 -8.03 13.64
CA GLY A 238 9.87 -7.80 15.09
C GLY A 238 8.96 -6.60 15.39
N GLY A 239 8.47 -5.89 14.34
CA GLY A 239 7.64 -4.69 14.49
C GLY A 239 8.44 -3.41 14.74
N ASN A 240 9.77 -3.45 14.62
CA ASN A 240 10.62 -2.27 14.82
C ASN A 240 10.68 -1.43 13.55
N ILE A 241 10.50 -0.12 13.68
CA ILE A 241 10.68 0.83 12.58
C ILE A 241 12.18 1.03 12.37
N LEU A 242 12.71 0.55 11.25
CA LEU A 242 14.12 0.67 10.88
C LEU A 242 14.44 2.04 10.28
N ALA A 243 13.51 2.57 9.48
CA ALA A 243 13.61 3.90 8.87
C ALA A 243 12.21 4.50 8.69
N THR A 244 12.10 5.83 8.77
CA THR A 244 10.84 6.55 8.52
C THR A 244 11.11 7.96 8.03
N THR A 245 10.21 8.47 7.16
CA THR A 245 10.21 9.88 6.73
C THR A 245 9.49 10.79 7.73
N LEU A 246 8.80 10.22 8.72
CA LEU A 246 7.84 10.96 9.54
C LEU A 246 6.83 11.70 8.65
N LEU A 247 6.60 12.99 8.90
CA LEU A 247 5.65 13.82 8.13
C LEU A 247 6.24 14.37 6.82
N ASP A 248 7.55 14.22 6.62
CA ASP A 248 8.25 14.82 5.50
C ASP A 248 8.09 14.00 4.20
N SER A 249 8.33 14.66 3.07
CA SER A 249 8.55 14.00 1.79
C SER A 249 9.98 13.46 1.72
N GLY A 250 10.16 12.31 1.05
CA GLY A 250 11.45 11.67 0.87
C GLY A 250 11.36 10.15 0.86
N MET A 251 12.50 9.50 1.11
CA MET A 251 12.60 8.05 1.18
C MET A 251 13.07 7.59 2.57
N ALA A 252 12.39 6.61 3.14
CA ALA A 252 12.83 5.83 4.28
C ALA A 252 13.60 4.61 3.73
N ILE A 253 14.91 4.54 3.96
CA ILE A 253 15.80 3.51 3.42
C ILE A 253 16.38 2.69 4.55
N ALA A 254 16.34 1.36 4.44
CA ALA A 254 16.95 0.44 5.40
C ALA A 254 17.65 -0.72 4.66
N GLU A 255 18.90 -0.96 5.02
CA GLU A 255 19.65 -2.16 4.64
C GLU A 255 19.38 -3.26 5.66
N VAL A 256 19.00 -4.46 5.19
CA VAL A 256 18.56 -5.58 6.03
C VAL A 256 19.18 -6.90 5.56
N ASP A 257 19.48 -7.80 6.50
CA ASP A 257 19.72 -9.22 6.20
C ASP A 257 18.42 -9.99 6.46
N LEU A 258 17.72 -10.33 5.38
CA LEU A 258 16.41 -11.01 5.46
C LEU A 258 16.50 -12.29 6.29
N ASP A 259 17.49 -13.15 6.02
CA ASP A 259 17.62 -14.45 6.66
C ASP A 259 17.96 -14.33 8.14
N ALA A 260 18.91 -13.46 8.49
CA ALA A 260 19.30 -13.24 9.88
C ALA A 260 18.14 -12.67 10.70
N THR A 261 17.40 -11.71 10.13
CA THR A 261 16.25 -11.09 10.78
C THR A 261 15.12 -12.10 10.98
N PHE A 262 14.81 -12.93 9.97
CA PHE A 262 13.81 -13.99 10.11
C PHE A 262 14.19 -15.03 11.17
N ARG A 263 15.46 -15.45 11.22
CA ARG A 263 15.93 -16.37 12.27
C ARG A 263 15.70 -15.79 13.66
N THR A 264 16.01 -14.52 13.85
CA THR A 264 15.81 -13.82 15.13
C THR A 264 14.31 -13.71 15.47
N ALA A 265 13.50 -13.20 14.56
CA ALA A 265 12.09 -12.96 14.81
C ALA A 265 11.28 -14.25 15.05
N ARG A 266 11.67 -15.35 14.37
CA ARG A 266 10.95 -16.66 14.42
C ARG A 266 11.60 -17.68 15.34
N GLY A 267 12.74 -17.36 15.95
CA GLY A 267 13.53 -18.30 16.75
C GLY A 267 12.86 -18.76 18.03
N GLY A 268 12.14 -17.89 18.71
CA GLY A 268 11.42 -18.20 19.95
C GLY A 268 9.93 -18.51 19.70
N MET A 269 9.22 -17.57 19.10
CA MET A 269 7.81 -17.68 18.75
C MET A 269 7.66 -17.57 17.23
N PHE A 270 7.04 -18.55 16.61
CA PHE A 270 6.80 -18.49 15.16
C PHE A 270 5.29 -18.45 14.91
N HIS A 271 4.75 -17.25 14.76
CA HIS A 271 3.30 -17.00 14.72
C HIS A 271 2.58 -17.81 13.64
N LEU A 272 3.20 -18.00 12.46
CA LEU A 272 2.58 -18.78 11.39
C LEU A 272 2.52 -20.28 11.70
N ARG A 273 3.58 -20.85 12.33
CA ARG A 273 3.65 -22.26 12.75
C ARG A 273 2.70 -22.54 13.90
N ASP A 274 2.62 -21.62 14.86
CA ASP A 274 1.92 -21.81 16.12
C ASP A 274 0.40 -21.50 16.02
N ARG A 275 -0.10 -21.23 14.81
CA ARG A 275 -1.52 -21.01 14.53
C ARG A 275 -2.37 -22.24 14.84
N ARG A 276 -3.62 -21.99 15.17
CA ARG A 276 -4.65 -23.01 15.43
C ARG A 276 -5.79 -22.90 14.39
N PRO A 277 -5.54 -23.29 13.10
CA PRO A 277 -6.53 -23.18 12.03
C PRO A 277 -7.85 -23.91 12.33
N ASP A 278 -7.78 -24.96 13.16
CA ASP A 278 -8.92 -25.76 13.63
C ASP A 278 -9.99 -24.94 14.37
N VAL A 279 -9.63 -23.76 14.92
CA VAL A 279 -10.57 -22.88 15.64
C VAL A 279 -10.90 -21.58 14.90
N TYR A 280 -10.42 -21.42 13.66
CA TYR A 280 -10.58 -20.17 12.89
C TYR A 280 -11.71 -20.23 11.86
N SER A 281 -12.47 -21.33 11.79
CA SER A 281 -13.57 -21.47 10.82
C SER A 281 -14.57 -20.29 10.82
N PRO A 282 -14.89 -19.63 11.95
CA PRO A 282 -15.79 -18.48 11.93
C PRO A 282 -15.29 -17.29 11.11
N LEU A 283 -13.97 -17.17 10.85
CA LEU A 283 -13.41 -16.09 10.02
C LEU A 283 -13.79 -16.22 8.55
N THR A 284 -14.09 -17.42 8.08
CA THR A 284 -14.42 -17.71 6.68
C THR A 284 -15.90 -18.05 6.46
N ASP A 285 -16.66 -18.15 7.54
CA ASP A 285 -18.09 -18.40 7.47
C ASP A 285 -18.84 -17.09 7.16
N PRO A 286 -19.46 -16.96 5.96
CA PRO A 286 -20.18 -15.75 5.58
C PRO A 286 -21.43 -15.51 6.43
N THR A 287 -21.90 -16.51 7.19
CA THR A 287 -23.03 -16.38 8.10
C THR A 287 -22.63 -15.82 9.47
N THR A 288 -21.34 -15.82 9.79
CA THR A 288 -20.79 -15.15 10.98
C THR A 288 -20.80 -13.64 10.75
N THR A 289 -21.95 -13.08 10.47
CA THR A 289 -22.12 -11.63 10.43
C THR A 289 -22.21 -11.13 11.87
N HIS A 290 -21.42 -10.11 12.16
CA HIS A 290 -21.45 -9.46 13.45
C HIS A 290 -22.84 -8.87 13.68
N GLN A 291 -23.62 -9.47 14.58
CA GLN A 291 -24.94 -8.96 14.99
C GLN A 291 -24.84 -7.76 15.95
N ALA A 292 -23.69 -7.10 16.05
CA ALA A 292 -23.59 -5.86 16.76
C ALA A 292 -24.50 -4.83 16.09
N ASN A 293 -25.25 -4.16 16.92
CA ASN A 293 -26.25 -3.17 16.54
C ASN A 293 -25.56 -1.89 16.02
N TRP A 294 -24.88 -1.99 14.87
CA TRP A 294 -24.15 -0.90 14.23
C TRP A 294 -25.04 0.29 13.91
N GLN A 295 -26.37 0.05 13.77
CA GLN A 295 -27.35 1.12 13.58
C GLN A 295 -27.42 2.06 14.79
N ALA A 296 -27.20 1.55 16.00
CA ALA A 296 -27.19 2.38 17.20
C ALA A 296 -25.93 3.26 17.33
N LEU A 297 -24.80 2.84 16.71
CA LEU A 297 -23.54 3.59 16.75
C LEU A 297 -23.36 4.55 15.58
N ALA A 298 -24.12 4.41 14.50
CA ALA A 298 -24.05 5.28 13.33
C ALA A 298 -24.75 6.65 13.58
N HIS A 299 -25.52 6.77 14.65
CA HIS A 299 -26.28 7.98 15.03
C HIS A 299 -25.78 8.65 16.32
N ALA A 300 -24.69 8.16 16.90
CA ALA A 300 -23.97 8.78 18.00
C ALA A 300 -22.75 9.56 17.46
#